data_56b8f112b2f3020916eefc720e02a003
#
_entry.id   56b8f112b2f3020916eefc720e02a003
#
_cell.length_a   1.000
_cell.length_b   1.000
_cell.length_c   1.000
_cell.angle_alpha   90.00
_cell.angle_beta   90.00
_cell.angle_gamma   90.00
#
_symmetry.space_group_name_H-M   'P 1'
#
loop_
_entity.id
_entity.type
_entity.pdbx_description
1 polymer ?
#
loop_
_entity_poly.entity_id
_entity_poly.type
_entity_poly.pdbx_seq_one_letter_code
_entity_poly.pdbx_strand_id
1 'polypeptide(L)'
;MTKERNNVDKDIQPPREHKEWYSRGYLPHFDHPDLIQMITFRLADAVPSHLLAQWEKTLGREREARKRQQMEASLDAGHGSCVLRDPRIGPMVEDTLLHFDGERYRLMEWVIMPNHVHLLAEFFAGSLLSEVVKSWKSFSAHEANRILCRSGQFWQEEYFDRFVRDAVHFENARRYIRENPVQASLVKHAEDWPYGSASWPRRHSRCAGRANVDQRSNPGS
;
A
#
# COMPACT_ATOMS: atom_id res chain seq x y z
N MET A 1 -11.73 -56.31 12.53
CA MET A 1 -12.01 -55.68 11.23
C MET A 1 -12.31 -54.21 11.49
N THR A 2 -11.29 -53.40 11.52
CA THR A 2 -11.33 -51.97 11.84
C THR A 2 -11.28 -51.22 10.51
N LYS A 3 -12.36 -50.48 10.18
CA LYS A 3 -12.44 -49.63 8.98
C LYS A 3 -11.71 -48.31 9.29
N GLU A 4 -10.53 -48.16 8.74
CA GLU A 4 -9.92 -46.83 8.56
C GLU A 4 -10.73 -46.01 7.55
N ARG A 5 -11.28 -44.90 8.01
CA ARG A 5 -11.87 -43.88 7.15
C ARG A 5 -10.75 -42.89 6.80
N ASN A 6 -10.23 -42.98 5.59
CA ASN A 6 -9.44 -41.94 4.98
C ASN A 6 -10.31 -40.71 4.79
N ASN A 7 -10.08 -39.71 5.62
CA ASN A 7 -10.62 -38.36 5.47
C ASN A 7 -9.55 -37.49 4.82
N VAL A 8 -9.44 -37.53 3.49
CA VAL A 8 -8.60 -36.64 2.67
C VAL A 8 -9.46 -36.18 1.50
N ASP A 9 -10.34 -35.24 1.81
CA ASP A 9 -10.88 -34.31 0.82
C ASP A 9 -11.07 -32.97 1.54
N LYS A 10 -9.92 -32.29 1.79
CA LYS A 10 -9.95 -30.88 2.12
C LYS A 10 -10.16 -30.15 0.80
N ASP A 11 -11.30 -29.49 0.70
CA ASP A 11 -11.74 -28.59 -0.36
C ASP A 11 -10.56 -27.84 -1.01
N ILE A 12 -10.02 -28.38 -2.10
CA ILE A 12 -9.18 -27.65 -3.02
C ILE A 12 -10.14 -26.74 -3.79
N GLN A 13 -10.39 -25.55 -3.26
CA GLN A 13 -11.09 -24.54 -4.03
C GLN A 13 -10.27 -24.28 -5.30
N PRO A 14 -10.90 -24.26 -6.49
CA PRO A 14 -10.18 -23.94 -7.71
C PRO A 14 -9.49 -22.58 -7.55
N PRO A 15 -8.30 -22.40 -8.17
CA PRO A 15 -7.61 -21.12 -8.12
C PRO A 15 -8.56 -20.02 -8.60
N ARG A 16 -8.65 -18.95 -7.82
CA ARG A 16 -9.54 -17.83 -8.13
C ARG A 16 -9.05 -17.16 -9.42
N GLU A 17 -9.93 -17.02 -10.37
CA GLU A 17 -9.62 -16.40 -11.66
C GLU A 17 -9.45 -14.89 -11.49
N HIS A 18 -8.40 -14.33 -12.09
CA HIS A 18 -8.19 -12.90 -12.19
C HIS A 18 -9.27 -12.27 -13.10
N LYS A 19 -9.70 -11.06 -12.75
CA LYS A 19 -10.90 -10.44 -13.36
C LYS A 19 -10.59 -9.64 -14.62
N GLU A 20 -9.31 -9.48 -15.00
CA GLU A 20 -8.90 -8.55 -16.05
C GLU A 20 -9.46 -7.13 -15.79
N TRP A 21 -10.17 -6.54 -16.76
CA TRP A 21 -10.80 -5.23 -16.58
C TRP A 21 -12.12 -5.34 -15.82
N TYR A 22 -12.24 -4.63 -14.70
CA TYR A 22 -13.49 -4.53 -13.92
C TYR A 22 -13.63 -3.15 -13.29
N SER A 23 -14.85 -2.79 -12.85
CA SER A 23 -15.13 -1.58 -12.08
C SER A 23 -15.96 -1.93 -10.86
N ARG A 24 -15.67 -1.27 -9.74
CA ARG A 24 -16.47 -1.36 -8.50
C ARG A 24 -17.25 -0.09 -8.20
N GLY A 25 -17.04 0.94 -8.96
CA GLY A 25 -17.65 2.24 -8.84
C GLY A 25 -17.38 3.02 -10.11
N TYR A 26 -16.67 4.15 -10.01
CA TYR A 26 -16.36 5.01 -11.15
C TYR A 26 -14.93 4.86 -11.68
N LEU A 27 -14.09 4.02 -11.04
CA LEU A 27 -12.71 3.76 -11.49
C LEU A 27 -12.60 2.38 -12.15
N PRO A 28 -11.95 2.28 -13.31
CA PRO A 28 -11.57 1.01 -13.89
C PRO A 28 -10.37 0.42 -13.15
N HIS A 29 -10.42 -0.87 -12.88
CA HIS A 29 -9.33 -1.65 -12.29
C HIS A 29 -8.91 -2.76 -13.25
N PHE A 30 -7.63 -3.12 -13.23
CA PHE A 30 -7.10 -4.21 -14.03
C PHE A 30 -6.41 -5.24 -13.13
N ASP A 31 -6.90 -6.47 -13.12
CA ASP A 31 -6.41 -7.56 -12.28
C ASP A 31 -5.93 -8.72 -13.17
N HIS A 32 -4.61 -8.88 -13.25
CA HIS A 32 -3.96 -9.94 -14.01
C HIS A 32 -2.72 -10.40 -13.23
N PRO A 33 -2.45 -11.73 -13.15
CA PRO A 33 -1.25 -12.24 -12.48
C PRO A 33 0.00 -11.78 -13.24
N ASP A 34 1.10 -11.72 -12.51
CA ASP A 34 2.44 -11.40 -13.04
C ASP A 34 2.58 -9.99 -13.64
N LEU A 35 1.61 -9.11 -13.40
CA LEU A 35 1.74 -7.70 -13.74
C LEU A 35 2.13 -6.87 -12.54
N ILE A 36 3.12 -6.01 -12.77
CA ILE A 36 3.50 -4.99 -11.79
C ILE A 36 2.47 -3.86 -11.86
N GLN A 37 1.93 -3.51 -10.70
CA GLN A 37 0.93 -2.46 -10.58
C GLN A 37 1.36 -1.40 -9.60
N MET A 38 1.18 -0.14 -9.98
CA MET A 38 1.25 1.00 -9.09
C MET A 38 -0.13 1.23 -8.49
N ILE A 39 -0.20 1.25 -7.15
CA ILE A 39 -1.44 1.38 -6.40
C ILE A 39 -1.35 2.59 -5.49
N THR A 40 -2.46 3.33 -5.41
CA THR A 40 -2.61 4.47 -4.50
C THR A 40 -3.93 4.36 -3.76
N PHE A 41 -3.90 4.41 -2.43
CA PHE A 41 -5.10 4.54 -1.60
C PHE A 41 -4.90 5.60 -0.52
N ARG A 42 -5.97 6.27 -0.13
CA ARG A 42 -5.93 7.48 0.68
C ARG A 42 -6.88 7.44 1.87
N LEU A 43 -6.61 8.27 2.86
CA LEU A 43 -7.54 8.50 3.96
C LEU A 43 -8.88 9.04 3.43
N ALA A 44 -9.95 8.77 4.17
CA ALA A 44 -11.30 9.20 3.79
C ALA A 44 -11.43 10.73 3.71
N ASP A 45 -10.66 11.45 4.51
CA ASP A 45 -10.63 12.91 4.60
C ASP A 45 -9.47 13.58 3.83
N ALA A 46 -8.66 12.79 3.10
CA ALA A 46 -7.47 13.30 2.40
C ALA A 46 -7.78 14.29 1.27
N VAL A 47 -9.00 14.31 0.76
CA VAL A 47 -9.45 15.24 -0.28
C VAL A 47 -10.72 15.94 0.18
N PRO A 48 -10.75 17.28 0.18
CA PRO A 48 -11.92 18.05 0.52
C PRO A 48 -13.14 17.69 -0.35
N SER A 49 -14.31 17.54 0.27
CA SER A 49 -15.55 17.13 -0.41
C SER A 49 -15.96 18.03 -1.57
N HIS A 50 -15.71 19.34 -1.48
CA HIS A 50 -16.00 20.29 -2.55
C HIS A 50 -15.17 20.04 -3.82
N LEU A 51 -13.91 19.60 -3.68
CA LEU A 51 -13.05 19.22 -4.81
C LEU A 51 -13.54 17.94 -5.47
N LEU A 52 -13.95 16.94 -4.69
CA LEU A 52 -14.56 15.71 -5.21
C LEU A 52 -15.82 16.04 -6.04
N ALA A 53 -16.73 16.84 -5.51
CA ALA A 53 -17.95 17.26 -6.20
C ALA A 53 -17.66 18.09 -7.47
N GLN A 54 -16.60 18.88 -7.48
CA GLN A 54 -16.16 19.62 -8.67
C GLN A 54 -15.63 18.67 -9.75
N TRP A 55 -14.85 17.67 -9.37
CA TRP A 55 -14.28 16.70 -10.30
C TRP A 55 -15.33 15.76 -10.90
N GLU A 56 -16.38 15.42 -10.16
CA GLU A 56 -17.50 14.63 -10.68
C GLU A 56 -18.25 15.32 -11.82
N LYS A 57 -18.33 16.63 -11.81
CA LYS A 57 -19.06 17.43 -12.82
C LYS A 57 -18.33 17.58 -14.16
N THR A 58 -17.05 17.27 -14.24
CA THR A 58 -16.24 17.46 -15.47
C THR A 58 -16.24 16.19 -16.34
N LEU A 59 -16.70 16.10 -17.65
CA LEU A 59 -16.91 14.90 -18.50
C LEU A 59 -15.80 14.65 -19.57
N GLY A 60 -15.37 13.36 -19.83
CA GLY A 60 -14.52 12.92 -20.95
C GLY A 60 -13.18 12.19 -20.60
N ARG A 61 -12.52 11.52 -21.57
CA ARG A 61 -11.29 10.73 -21.38
C ARG A 61 -10.04 11.53 -21.01
N GLU A 62 -9.87 12.72 -21.58
CA GLU A 62 -8.78 13.64 -21.18
C GLU A 62 -8.90 14.06 -19.71
N ARG A 63 -10.01 13.92 -19.19
CA ARG A 63 -10.46 14.14 -17.84
C ARG A 63 -9.89 13.16 -16.82
N GLU A 64 -9.77 11.87 -17.13
CA GLU A 64 -9.20 10.87 -16.20
C GLU A 64 -7.75 11.20 -15.85
N ALA A 65 -6.95 11.61 -16.84
CA ALA A 65 -5.57 12.01 -16.60
C ALA A 65 -5.48 13.30 -15.79
N ARG A 66 -6.30 14.32 -16.10
CA ARG A 66 -6.36 15.59 -15.36
C ARG A 66 -6.90 15.39 -13.94
N LYS A 67 -7.95 14.59 -13.79
CA LYS A 67 -8.52 14.24 -12.48
C LYS A 67 -7.48 13.56 -11.59
N ARG A 68 -6.72 12.62 -12.15
CA ARG A 68 -5.63 11.95 -11.43
C ARG A 68 -4.55 12.94 -11.01
N GLN A 69 -4.08 13.79 -11.92
CA GLN A 69 -3.06 14.80 -11.61
C GLN A 69 -3.54 15.78 -10.53
N GLN A 70 -4.78 16.23 -10.59
CA GLN A 70 -5.37 17.09 -9.56
C GLN A 70 -5.54 16.38 -8.22
N MET A 71 -5.87 15.08 -8.26
CA MET A 71 -5.95 14.24 -7.07
C MET A 71 -4.58 14.11 -6.42
N GLU A 72 -3.53 13.77 -7.19
CA GLU A 72 -2.16 13.68 -6.70
C GLU A 72 -1.70 15.00 -6.08
N ALA A 73 -1.88 16.12 -6.78
CA ALA A 73 -1.55 17.45 -6.25
C ALA A 73 -2.32 17.79 -4.95
N SER A 74 -3.58 17.36 -4.83
CA SER A 74 -4.37 17.56 -3.60
C SER A 74 -3.89 16.67 -2.45
N LEU A 75 -3.43 15.46 -2.73
CA LEU A 75 -2.86 14.56 -1.73
C LEU A 75 -1.53 15.09 -1.21
N ASP A 76 -0.65 15.54 -2.10
CA ASP A 76 0.65 16.13 -1.77
C ASP A 76 0.52 17.44 -0.98
N ALA A 77 -0.58 18.19 -1.19
CA ALA A 77 -0.91 19.36 -0.39
C ALA A 77 -1.22 19.07 1.09
N GLY A 78 -1.34 17.78 1.47
CA GLY A 78 -1.49 17.35 2.86
C GLY A 78 -2.82 17.72 3.49
N HIS A 79 -3.91 17.67 2.73
CA HIS A 79 -5.25 17.88 3.29
C HIS A 79 -5.70 16.75 4.20
N GLY A 80 -6.64 17.04 5.11
CA GLY A 80 -7.21 16.10 6.07
C GLY A 80 -6.40 15.95 7.35
N SER A 81 -6.68 14.88 8.09
CA SER A 81 -6.10 14.62 9.40
C SER A 81 -4.61 14.26 9.38
N CYS A 82 -4.09 13.80 8.24
CA CYS A 82 -2.69 13.38 8.06
C CYS A 82 -2.19 12.39 9.13
N VAL A 83 -3.07 11.53 9.65
CA VAL A 83 -2.78 10.65 10.79
C VAL A 83 -1.75 9.55 10.50
N LEU A 84 -1.41 9.30 9.23
CA LEU A 84 -0.36 8.34 8.88
C LEU A 84 1.05 8.81 9.30
N ARG A 85 1.21 10.08 9.68
CA ARG A 85 2.45 10.60 10.30
C ARG A 85 2.60 10.20 11.76
N ASP A 86 1.54 9.75 12.43
CA ASP A 86 1.62 9.29 13.83
C ASP A 86 2.59 8.10 13.92
N PRO A 87 3.59 8.15 14.81
CA PRO A 87 4.60 7.08 14.95
C PRO A 87 4.03 5.73 15.37
N ARG A 88 2.76 5.67 15.76
CA ARG A 88 2.03 4.42 16.05
C ARG A 88 1.29 3.89 14.83
N ILE A 89 0.91 4.78 13.88
CA ILE A 89 0.08 4.42 12.72
C ILE A 89 0.94 4.11 11.49
N GLY A 90 1.90 4.98 11.14
CA GLY A 90 2.76 4.78 9.96
C GLY A 90 3.45 3.41 9.93
N PRO A 91 4.17 3.00 10.99
CA PRO A 91 4.79 1.68 11.07
C PRO A 91 3.79 0.53 10.98
N MET A 92 2.64 0.63 11.63
CA MET A 92 1.59 -0.39 11.60
C MET A 92 1.04 -0.58 10.17
N VAL A 93 0.86 0.51 9.41
CA VAL A 93 0.46 0.43 8.00
C VAL A 93 1.58 -0.21 7.16
N GLU A 94 2.85 0.14 7.40
CA GLU A 94 4.00 -0.47 6.72
C GLU A 94 4.07 -1.98 6.98
N ASP A 95 3.96 -2.41 8.24
CA ASP A 95 3.94 -3.82 8.63
C ASP A 95 2.77 -4.57 7.96
N THR A 96 1.62 -3.91 7.80
CA THR A 96 0.47 -4.47 7.09
C THR A 96 0.79 -4.75 5.60
N LEU A 97 1.53 -3.84 4.94
CA LEU A 97 1.96 -4.02 3.54
C LEU A 97 3.01 -5.12 3.40
N LEU A 98 3.85 -5.32 4.39
CA LEU A 98 4.94 -6.30 4.37
C LEU A 98 4.49 -7.70 4.79
N HIS A 99 3.34 -7.84 5.45
CA HIS A 99 2.93 -9.08 6.11
C HIS A 99 2.84 -10.30 5.17
N PHE A 100 2.36 -10.12 3.96
CA PHE A 100 2.25 -11.19 2.95
C PHE A 100 3.19 -10.97 1.76
N ASP A 101 4.22 -10.14 1.92
CA ASP A 101 5.26 -9.99 0.91
C ASP A 101 6.02 -11.31 0.72
N GLY A 102 6.19 -11.73 -0.54
CA GLY A 102 6.75 -13.04 -0.90
C GLY A 102 5.76 -14.21 -0.88
N GLU A 103 4.54 -14.04 -0.35
CA GLU A 103 3.51 -15.09 -0.29
C GLU A 103 2.35 -14.84 -1.25
N ARG A 104 1.79 -13.63 -1.25
CA ARG A 104 0.63 -13.24 -2.06
C ARG A 104 0.99 -12.25 -3.16
N TYR A 105 2.03 -11.49 -2.95
CA TYR A 105 2.56 -10.47 -3.86
C TYR A 105 4.05 -10.28 -3.58
N ARG A 106 4.72 -9.57 -4.48
CA ARG A 106 6.06 -9.03 -4.29
C ARG A 106 5.98 -7.52 -4.22
N LEU A 107 6.28 -6.96 -3.06
CA LEU A 107 6.31 -5.51 -2.84
C LEU A 107 7.67 -4.96 -3.28
N MET A 108 7.68 -4.11 -4.30
CA MET A 108 8.91 -3.60 -4.91
C MET A 108 9.31 -2.23 -4.39
N GLU A 109 8.34 -1.34 -4.26
CA GLU A 109 8.55 0.01 -3.77
C GLU A 109 7.29 0.47 -3.02
N TRP A 110 7.44 1.26 -1.95
CA TRP A 110 6.31 1.86 -1.22
C TRP A 110 6.70 3.13 -0.51
N VAL A 111 5.72 3.98 -0.25
CA VAL A 111 5.80 5.12 0.65
C VAL A 111 4.46 5.37 1.30
N ILE A 112 4.48 5.58 2.61
CA ILE A 112 3.31 5.97 3.40
C ILE A 112 3.44 7.47 3.65
N MET A 113 2.68 8.24 2.89
CA MET A 113 2.58 9.70 3.00
C MET A 113 1.62 10.07 4.15
N PRO A 114 1.59 11.33 4.59
CA PRO A 114 0.74 11.73 5.72
C PRO A 114 -0.73 11.35 5.63
N ASN A 115 -1.31 11.29 4.43
CA ASN A 115 -2.74 11.07 4.18
C ASN A 115 -3.05 10.04 3.09
N HIS A 116 -2.03 9.40 2.50
CA HIS A 116 -2.16 8.38 1.46
C HIS A 116 -0.96 7.43 1.42
N VAL A 117 -1.09 6.38 0.63
CA VAL A 117 -0.06 5.37 0.40
C VAL A 117 0.12 5.20 -1.10
N HIS A 118 1.37 5.18 -1.56
CA HIS A 118 1.76 4.71 -2.89
C HIS A 118 2.58 3.44 -2.76
N LEU A 119 2.32 2.48 -3.63
CA LEU A 119 3.14 1.28 -3.71
C LEU A 119 3.23 0.72 -5.13
N LEU A 120 4.26 -0.08 -5.37
CA LEU A 120 4.51 -0.83 -6.59
C LEU A 120 4.63 -2.30 -6.20
N ALA A 121 3.74 -3.13 -6.70
CA ALA A 121 3.69 -4.55 -6.39
C ALA A 121 3.31 -5.42 -7.60
N GLU A 122 3.81 -6.65 -7.60
CA GLU A 122 3.43 -7.72 -8.51
C GLU A 122 2.59 -8.74 -7.74
N PHE A 123 1.41 -9.10 -8.24
CA PHE A 123 0.50 -10.04 -7.57
C PHE A 123 0.69 -11.44 -8.12
N PHE A 124 0.79 -12.43 -7.24
CA PHE A 124 0.97 -13.82 -7.63
C PHE A 124 -0.34 -14.47 -8.03
N ALA A 125 -0.26 -15.50 -8.86
CA ALA A 125 -1.43 -16.26 -9.28
C ALA A 125 -2.28 -16.72 -8.09
N GLY A 126 -3.60 -16.52 -8.16
CA GLY A 126 -4.55 -16.81 -7.08
C GLY A 126 -4.66 -15.72 -6.01
N SER A 127 -3.89 -14.64 -6.09
CA SER A 127 -3.98 -13.48 -5.18
C SER A 127 -4.59 -12.29 -5.91
N LEU A 128 -5.90 -12.12 -5.81
CA LEU A 128 -6.60 -11.02 -6.48
C LEU A 128 -6.20 -9.67 -5.90
N LEU A 129 -5.84 -8.73 -6.75
CA LEU A 129 -5.53 -7.34 -6.38
C LEU A 129 -6.56 -6.76 -5.41
N SER A 130 -7.83 -6.88 -5.76
CA SER A 130 -8.93 -6.33 -4.98
C SER A 130 -9.04 -6.89 -3.57
N GLU A 131 -8.75 -8.17 -3.39
CA GLU A 131 -8.79 -8.83 -2.07
C GLU A 131 -7.60 -8.45 -1.22
N VAL A 132 -6.43 -8.34 -1.83
CA VAL A 132 -5.21 -7.91 -1.14
C VAL A 132 -5.36 -6.47 -0.67
N VAL A 133 -5.77 -5.54 -1.54
CA VAL A 133 -6.00 -4.13 -1.17
C VAL A 133 -7.09 -4.00 -0.11
N LYS A 134 -8.17 -4.79 -0.22
CA LYS A 134 -9.22 -4.85 0.81
C LYS A 134 -8.65 -5.32 2.16
N SER A 135 -7.79 -6.33 2.17
CA SER A 135 -7.15 -6.85 3.37
C SER A 135 -6.28 -5.78 4.03
N TRP A 136 -5.39 -5.11 3.28
CA TRP A 136 -4.57 -4.01 3.78
C TRP A 136 -5.43 -2.91 4.43
N LYS A 137 -6.45 -2.44 3.71
CA LYS A 137 -7.33 -1.35 4.17
C LYS A 137 -8.16 -1.75 5.38
N SER A 138 -8.72 -2.96 5.39
CA SER A 138 -9.56 -3.42 6.48
C SER A 138 -8.78 -3.58 7.79
N PHE A 139 -7.64 -4.28 7.73
CA PHE A 139 -6.80 -4.50 8.91
C PHE A 139 -6.25 -3.18 9.46
N SER A 140 -5.61 -2.38 8.61
CA SER A 140 -5.02 -1.12 9.05
C SER A 140 -6.06 -0.09 9.53
N ALA A 141 -7.28 -0.07 8.95
CA ALA A 141 -8.36 0.77 9.44
C ALA A 141 -8.83 0.36 10.84
N HIS A 142 -8.97 -0.94 11.09
CA HIS A 142 -9.35 -1.47 12.40
C HIS A 142 -8.32 -1.07 13.46
N GLU A 143 -7.05 -1.35 13.22
CA GLU A 143 -5.97 -1.05 14.15
C GLU A 143 -5.77 0.45 14.35
N ALA A 144 -5.82 1.25 13.29
CA ALA A 144 -5.72 2.71 13.39
C ALA A 144 -6.86 3.31 14.22
N ASN A 145 -8.09 2.87 13.99
CA ASN A 145 -9.25 3.33 14.78
C ASN A 145 -9.12 2.93 16.25
N ARG A 146 -8.60 1.73 16.53
CA ARG A 146 -8.30 1.27 17.90
C ARG A 146 -7.24 2.16 18.57
N ILE A 147 -6.11 2.42 17.90
CA ILE A 147 -5.01 3.25 18.42
C ILE A 147 -5.47 4.70 18.68
N LEU A 148 -6.30 5.23 17.77
CA LEU A 148 -6.79 6.61 17.84
C LEU A 148 -8.06 6.76 18.71
N CYS A 149 -8.55 5.68 19.33
CA CYS A 149 -9.79 5.65 20.12
C CYS A 149 -10.98 6.28 19.36
N ARG A 150 -11.11 5.97 18.07
CA ARG A 150 -12.19 6.48 17.21
C ARG A 150 -12.88 5.32 16.44
N SER A 151 -14.01 5.64 15.81
CA SER A 151 -14.74 4.75 14.91
C SER A 151 -15.01 5.44 13.58
N GLY A 152 -15.55 4.70 12.60
CA GLY A 152 -15.92 5.19 11.29
C GLY A 152 -14.87 4.90 10.22
N GLN A 153 -15.10 5.51 9.06
CA GLN A 153 -14.30 5.29 7.87
C GLN A 153 -12.88 5.85 8.05
N PHE A 154 -11.87 5.01 7.80
CA PHE A 154 -10.46 5.40 7.85
C PHE A 154 -9.92 5.65 6.44
N TRP A 155 -10.08 4.71 5.54
CA TRP A 155 -9.68 4.80 4.14
C TRP A 155 -10.86 5.19 3.25
N GLN A 156 -10.59 5.97 2.21
CA GLN A 156 -11.55 6.13 1.12
C GLN A 156 -11.86 4.77 0.50
N GLU A 157 -13.09 4.54 0.06
CA GLU A 157 -13.53 3.25 -0.48
C GLU A 157 -12.73 2.85 -1.72
N GLU A 158 -12.65 3.73 -2.70
CA GLU A 158 -11.91 3.53 -3.94
C GLU A 158 -10.40 3.68 -3.76
N TYR A 159 -9.66 2.97 -4.60
CA TYR A 159 -8.22 3.10 -4.79
C TYR A 159 -7.91 3.28 -6.28
N PHE A 160 -6.72 3.76 -6.61
CA PHE A 160 -6.21 3.86 -7.97
C PHE A 160 -5.20 2.76 -8.21
N ASP A 161 -5.31 2.08 -9.34
CA ASP A 161 -4.32 1.14 -9.81
C ASP A 161 -3.95 1.41 -11.27
N ARG A 162 -2.72 1.12 -11.60
CA ARG A 162 -2.18 1.24 -12.96
C ARG A 162 -1.10 0.21 -13.18
N PHE A 163 -1.27 -0.64 -14.19
CA PHE A 163 -0.23 -1.60 -14.55
C PHE A 163 0.97 -0.90 -15.21
N VAL A 164 2.15 -1.44 -14.94
CA VAL A 164 3.42 -1.02 -15.52
C VAL A 164 3.57 -1.67 -16.90
N ARG A 165 3.81 -0.87 -17.93
CA ARG A 165 3.82 -1.32 -19.32
C ARG A 165 5.19 -1.74 -19.81
N ASP A 166 6.25 -1.12 -19.31
CA ASP A 166 7.62 -1.29 -19.76
C ASP A 166 8.61 -0.86 -18.67
N ALA A 167 9.90 -1.10 -18.90
CA ALA A 167 10.97 -0.77 -17.97
C ALA A 167 11.09 0.73 -17.69
N VAL A 168 10.82 1.59 -18.67
CA VAL A 168 10.87 3.06 -18.49
C VAL A 168 9.74 3.49 -17.56
N HIS A 169 8.54 2.94 -17.76
CA HIS A 169 7.39 3.19 -16.89
C HIS A 169 7.66 2.68 -15.46
N PHE A 170 8.30 1.51 -15.33
CA PHE A 170 8.72 0.96 -14.04
C PHE A 170 9.65 1.91 -13.28
N GLU A 171 10.73 2.34 -13.89
CA GLU A 171 11.70 3.24 -13.24
C GLU A 171 11.11 4.61 -12.91
N ASN A 172 10.20 5.12 -13.76
CA ASN A 172 9.48 6.36 -13.47
C ASN A 172 8.54 6.21 -12.27
N ALA A 173 7.77 5.12 -12.17
CA ALA A 173 6.90 4.84 -11.04
C ALA A 173 7.70 4.65 -9.75
N ARG A 174 8.79 3.90 -9.82
CA ARG A 174 9.69 3.67 -8.69
C ARG A 174 10.30 4.96 -8.17
N ARG A 175 10.86 5.78 -9.07
CA ARG A 175 11.41 7.10 -8.71
C ARG A 175 10.34 8.00 -8.11
N TYR A 176 9.15 8.05 -8.70
CA TYR A 176 8.03 8.83 -8.18
C TYR A 176 7.69 8.44 -6.74
N ILE A 177 7.55 7.15 -6.44
CA ILE A 177 7.23 6.66 -5.10
C ILE A 177 8.33 7.05 -4.10
N ARG A 178 9.60 6.89 -4.45
CA ARG A 178 10.74 7.22 -3.57
C ARG A 178 10.86 8.70 -3.29
N GLU A 179 10.71 9.54 -4.32
CA GLU A 179 10.89 10.98 -4.25
C GLU A 179 9.65 11.73 -3.75
N ASN A 180 8.52 11.06 -3.58
CA ASN A 180 7.27 11.68 -3.18
C ASN A 180 7.38 12.53 -1.89
N PRO A 181 8.05 12.07 -0.81
CA PRO A 181 8.23 12.90 0.39
C PRO A 181 9.10 14.14 0.17
N VAL A 182 10.04 14.07 -0.76
CA VAL A 182 10.89 15.22 -1.14
C VAL A 182 10.08 16.21 -1.96
N GLN A 183 9.30 15.73 -2.95
CA GLN A 183 8.41 16.56 -3.77
C GLN A 183 7.34 17.27 -2.94
N ALA A 184 6.81 16.59 -1.92
CA ALA A 184 5.89 17.18 -0.94
C ALA A 184 6.59 18.06 0.12
N SER A 185 7.90 18.31 -0.01
CA SER A 185 8.70 19.12 0.91
C SER A 185 8.67 18.68 2.38
N LEU A 186 8.46 17.39 2.62
CA LEU A 186 8.43 16.79 3.96
C LEU A 186 9.83 16.48 4.48
N VAL A 187 10.76 16.15 3.59
CA VAL A 187 12.17 15.86 3.86
C VAL A 187 13.05 16.38 2.74
N LYS A 188 14.37 16.46 2.98
CA LYS A 188 15.36 16.86 1.96
C LYS A 188 15.83 15.68 1.10
N HIS A 189 15.92 14.50 1.67
CA HIS A 189 16.33 13.28 0.99
C HIS A 189 15.31 12.18 1.23
N ALA A 190 15.04 11.35 0.23
CA ALA A 190 14.02 10.28 0.28
C ALA A 190 14.24 9.31 1.47
N GLU A 191 15.51 9.05 1.79
CA GLU A 191 15.91 8.16 2.86
C GLU A 191 15.67 8.72 4.27
N ASP A 192 15.38 10.01 4.38
CA ASP A 192 15.07 10.66 5.67
C ASP A 192 13.58 10.49 6.03
N TRP A 193 12.73 10.08 5.07
CA TRP A 193 11.34 9.76 5.34
C TRP A 193 11.23 8.37 5.99
N PRO A 194 10.64 8.26 7.20
CA PRO A 194 10.73 7.02 7.98
C PRO A 194 9.86 5.87 7.47
N TYR A 195 8.82 6.14 6.67
CA TYR A 195 7.79 5.16 6.31
C TYR A 195 7.80 4.87 4.80
N GLY A 196 8.84 4.18 4.33
CA GLY A 196 8.95 3.81 2.93
C GLY A 196 10.19 2.99 2.60
N SER A 197 10.19 2.42 1.42
CA SER A 197 11.25 1.56 0.88
C SER A 197 12.60 2.27 0.79
N ALA A 198 12.62 3.58 0.55
CA ALA A 198 13.87 4.36 0.49
C ALA A 198 14.65 4.35 1.81
N SER A 199 13.97 4.34 2.96
CA SER A 199 14.59 4.29 4.29
C SER A 199 14.76 2.87 4.85
N TRP A 200 14.12 1.87 4.24
CA TRP A 200 14.06 0.50 4.73
C TRP A 200 15.43 -0.15 4.98
N PRO A 201 16.41 -0.07 4.06
CA PRO A 201 17.74 -0.66 4.29
C PRO A 201 18.46 -0.07 5.51
N ARG A 202 18.36 1.25 5.72
CA ARG A 202 19.02 1.93 6.85
C ARG A 202 18.43 1.53 8.20
N ARG A 203 17.11 1.34 8.27
CA ARG A 203 16.41 0.96 9.50
C ARG A 203 16.76 -0.47 9.91
N HIS A 204 16.83 -1.40 8.97
CA HIS A 204 17.09 -2.82 9.24
C HIS A 204 18.56 -3.13 9.48
N SER A 205 19.50 -2.41 8.83
CA SER A 205 20.94 -2.56 9.13
C SER A 205 21.30 -2.13 10.56
N ARG A 206 20.59 -1.13 11.11
CA ARG A 206 20.80 -0.70 12.52
C ARG A 206 20.29 -1.74 13.54
N CYS A 207 19.24 -2.49 13.20
CA CYS A 207 18.72 -3.57 14.06
C CYS A 207 19.66 -4.80 14.05
N ALA A 208 20.23 -5.16 12.91
CA ALA A 208 21.19 -6.25 12.79
C ALA A 208 22.50 -5.99 13.59
N GLY A 209 22.93 -4.73 13.69
CA GLY A 209 24.11 -4.35 14.47
C GLY A 209 23.93 -4.38 15.98
N ARG A 210 22.70 -4.29 16.51
CA ARG A 210 22.43 -4.37 17.96
C ARG A 210 22.35 -5.81 18.48
N ALA A 211 21.95 -6.76 17.65
CA ALA A 211 21.87 -8.17 18.04
C ALA A 211 23.25 -8.82 18.27
N ASN A 212 24.34 -8.23 17.80
CA ASN A 212 25.69 -8.79 17.87
C ASN A 212 26.55 -8.24 19.03
N VAL A 213 26.05 -7.30 19.84
CA VAL A 213 26.81 -6.67 20.94
C VAL A 213 26.59 -7.40 22.28
N ASP A 214 25.49 -8.15 22.44
CA ASP A 214 25.15 -8.80 23.72
C ASP A 214 25.75 -10.21 23.93
N GLN A 215 26.57 -10.72 22.99
CA GLN A 215 27.21 -12.03 23.15
C GLN A 215 28.70 -12.01 23.51
N ARG A 216 29.30 -10.85 23.84
CA ARG A 216 30.68 -10.74 24.23
C ARG A 216 30.88 -10.11 25.60
N SER A 217 30.34 -10.69 26.64
CA SER A 217 30.82 -10.43 28.01
C SER A 217 30.37 -11.56 28.92
N ASN A 218 31.10 -12.64 28.90
CA ASN A 218 31.31 -13.50 30.09
C ASN A 218 32.75 -14.04 30.07
N PRO A 219 33.70 -13.34 30.71
CA PRO A 219 35.00 -13.97 31.04
C PRO A 219 34.76 -14.79 32.29
N GLY A 220 35.11 -16.10 32.20
CA GLY A 220 35.00 -17.07 33.26
C GLY A 220 35.84 -16.70 34.50
N SER A 221 35.36 -17.19 35.58
CA SER A 221 36.14 -17.62 36.77
C SER A 221 35.56 -18.91 37.27
#